data_75f3115843c1929f0c0222524727f157
#
_entry.id   75f3115843c1929f0c0222524727f157
#
_cell.length_a   1.000
_cell.length_b   1.000
_cell.length_c   1.000
_cell.angle_alpha   90.00
_cell.angle_beta   90.00
_cell.angle_gamma   90.00
#
_symmetry.space_group_name_H-M   'P 1'
#
loop_
_entity.id
_entity.type
_entity.pdbx_description
1 polymer ?
#
loop_
_entity_poly.entity_id
_entity_poly.type
_entity_poly.pdbx_seq_one_letter_code
_entity_poly.pdbx_strand_id
1 'polypeptide(L)'
;ETTTYIKQRRFPSNTAIIMSATANACIYKWLFNMNVEEYICKTAKYMGRIEQYTNSSYSRYALTAGKDSEQLMKEIHNISDNNEIITFKCIEQEFNTEYHFGGIEGLNCLEGKDISVIGLPNVDEKVYRLYGMLMGIDYKESNLKNIKVQYNGFEFYINTFMDHRLQTIQMWILSSLLEQAVGSRKHV
;
A
#
# COMPACT_ATOMS: atom_id res chain seq x y z
N GLU A 1 -22.47 12.91 15.08
CA GLU A 1 -21.08 13.42 15.25
C GLU A 1 -20.22 12.27 15.77
N THR A 2 -19.17 11.88 15.04
CA THR A 2 -18.31 10.76 15.46
C THR A 2 -17.02 11.32 16.04
N THR A 3 -16.75 11.02 17.30
CA THR A 3 -15.52 11.44 17.97
C THR A 3 -14.52 10.29 17.93
N THR A 4 -13.33 10.53 17.38
CA THR A 4 -12.26 9.55 17.29
C THR A 4 -11.18 9.90 18.32
N TYR A 5 -10.83 8.92 19.16
CA TYR A 5 -9.75 9.05 20.13
C TYR A 5 -8.51 8.31 19.64
N ILE A 6 -7.37 8.98 19.70
CA ILE A 6 -6.08 8.37 19.45
C ILE A 6 -5.31 8.38 20.76
N LYS A 7 -4.86 7.21 21.19
CA LYS A 7 -3.98 7.05 22.32
C LYS A 7 -2.67 6.43 21.86
N GLN A 8 -1.62 7.26 21.81
CA GLN A 8 -0.28 6.73 21.56
C GLN A 8 0.17 5.92 22.78
N ARG A 9 0.52 4.66 22.58
CA ARG A 9 1.15 3.83 23.61
C ARG A 9 2.65 4.06 23.58
N ARG A 10 3.25 4.28 24.74
CA ARG A 10 4.71 4.27 24.87
C ARG A 10 5.21 2.82 24.82
N PHE A 11 6.38 2.62 24.26
CA PHE A 11 7.04 1.32 24.36
C PHE A 11 7.30 0.99 25.85
N PRO A 12 7.08 -0.26 26.25
CA PRO A 12 7.20 -0.68 27.66
C PRO A 12 8.65 -0.70 28.15
N SER A 13 9.63 -0.62 27.26
CA SER A 13 11.07 -0.64 27.54
C SER A 13 11.77 0.55 26.91
N ASN A 14 12.96 0.87 27.41
CA ASN A 14 13.82 1.92 26.84
C ASN A 14 14.41 1.55 25.47
N THR A 15 14.33 0.27 25.10
CA THR A 15 14.84 -0.26 23.82
C THR A 15 13.76 -1.11 23.18
N ALA A 16 13.46 -0.84 21.91
CA ALA A 16 12.55 -1.63 21.10
C ALA A 16 13.25 -2.00 19.79
N ILE A 17 13.09 -3.24 19.37
CA ILE A 17 13.57 -3.73 18.07
C ILE A 17 12.35 -3.99 17.21
N ILE A 18 12.29 -3.32 16.04
CA ILE A 18 11.22 -3.50 15.06
C ILE A 18 11.83 -4.22 13.86
N MET A 19 11.33 -5.40 13.55
CA MET A 19 11.72 -6.17 12.38
C MET A 19 10.59 -6.13 11.36
N SER A 20 10.85 -5.49 10.23
CA SER A 20 9.87 -5.34 9.15
C SER A 20 10.59 -5.22 7.81
N ALA A 21 10.04 -5.85 6.78
CA ALA A 21 10.55 -5.74 5.42
C ALA A 21 10.33 -4.34 4.82
N THR A 22 9.33 -3.61 5.33
CA THR A 22 8.87 -2.31 4.81
C THR A 22 9.00 -1.19 5.84
N ALA A 23 9.87 -1.36 6.84
CA ALA A 23 10.14 -0.34 7.86
C ALA A 23 10.66 0.96 7.22
N ASN A 24 10.28 2.10 7.80
CA ASN A 24 10.77 3.41 7.40
C ASN A 24 11.19 4.21 8.64
N ALA A 25 12.49 4.37 8.82
CA ALA A 25 13.06 5.04 10.00
C ALA A 25 12.58 6.49 10.17
N CYS A 26 12.37 7.24 9.09
CA CYS A 26 11.88 8.61 9.16
C CYS A 26 10.47 8.66 9.75
N ILE A 27 9.59 7.76 9.30
CA ILE A 27 8.20 7.70 9.79
C ILE A 27 8.18 7.30 11.26
N TYR A 28 8.99 6.32 11.67
CA TYR A 28 9.09 5.95 13.08
C TYR A 28 9.65 7.08 13.96
N LYS A 29 10.64 7.83 13.47
CA LYS A 29 11.13 9.03 14.17
C LYS A 29 10.01 10.06 14.38
N TRP A 30 9.20 10.30 13.36
CA TRP A 30 8.08 11.23 13.45
C TRP A 30 6.98 10.75 14.39
N LEU A 31 6.61 9.46 14.30
CA LEU A 31 5.50 8.90 15.08
C LEU A 31 5.84 8.77 16.56
N PHE A 32 7.06 8.39 16.90
CA PHE A 32 7.42 8.08 18.27
C PHE A 32 8.28 9.16 18.93
N ASN A 33 8.71 10.15 18.16
CA ASN A 33 9.64 11.18 18.62
C ASN A 33 10.87 10.58 19.34
N MET A 34 11.45 9.54 18.74
CA MET A 34 12.55 8.76 19.29
C MET A 34 13.72 8.73 18.31
N ASN A 35 14.89 8.48 18.85
CA ASN A 35 16.04 8.14 18.01
C ASN A 35 15.85 6.72 17.45
N VAL A 36 15.93 6.58 16.13
CA VAL A 36 15.77 5.30 15.44
C VAL A 36 17.05 5.01 14.67
N GLU A 37 17.67 3.89 14.98
CA GLU A 37 18.78 3.35 14.21
C GLU A 37 18.23 2.34 13.21
N GLU A 38 18.65 2.44 11.96
CA GLU A 38 18.19 1.57 10.88
C GLU A 38 19.29 0.61 10.47
N TYR A 39 18.97 -0.67 10.49
CA TYR A 39 19.85 -1.74 10.01
C TYR A 39 19.22 -2.38 8.78
N ILE A 40 19.81 -2.12 7.62
CA ILE A 40 19.34 -2.68 6.35
C ILE A 40 19.97 -4.05 6.14
N CYS A 41 19.14 -5.09 6.15
CA CYS A 41 19.57 -6.44 5.79
C CYS A 41 19.79 -6.55 4.27
N LYS A 42 20.53 -7.57 3.85
CA LYS A 42 20.68 -7.86 2.42
C LYS A 42 19.31 -8.09 1.78
N THR A 43 19.07 -7.41 0.69
CA THR A 43 17.83 -7.55 -0.08
C THR A 43 17.79 -8.92 -0.74
N ALA A 44 16.67 -9.62 -0.63
CA ALA A 44 16.45 -10.85 -1.37
C ALA A 44 16.43 -10.56 -2.88
N LYS A 45 17.06 -11.42 -3.68
CA LYS A 45 17.09 -11.25 -5.13
C LYS A 45 15.79 -11.78 -5.73
N TYR A 46 15.05 -10.93 -6.41
CA TYR A 46 13.91 -11.37 -7.19
C TYR A 46 14.40 -12.20 -8.39
N MET A 47 13.89 -13.43 -8.50
CA MET A 47 14.23 -14.34 -9.60
C MET A 47 13.14 -14.41 -10.67
N GLY A 48 11.99 -13.81 -10.42
CA GLY A 48 10.84 -13.79 -11.32
C GLY A 48 10.83 -12.61 -12.29
N ARG A 49 9.96 -12.68 -13.29
CA ARG A 49 9.64 -11.57 -14.20
C ARG A 49 8.47 -10.79 -13.62
N ILE A 50 8.56 -9.45 -13.66
CA ILE A 50 7.47 -8.54 -13.31
C ILE A 50 7.05 -7.83 -14.58
N GLU A 51 5.76 -7.89 -14.89
CA GLU A 51 5.13 -7.15 -15.99
C GLU A 51 4.15 -6.16 -15.40
N GLN A 52 4.19 -4.92 -15.89
CA GLN A 52 3.29 -3.86 -15.43
C GLN A 52 2.42 -3.39 -16.58
N TYR A 53 1.12 -3.46 -16.40
CA TYR A 53 0.13 -2.97 -17.34
C TYR A 53 -0.33 -1.57 -16.93
N THR A 54 -0.12 -0.59 -17.81
CA THR A 54 -0.37 0.85 -17.52
C THR A 54 -1.28 1.50 -18.55
N ASN A 55 -1.91 0.72 -19.42
CA ASN A 55 -2.79 1.18 -20.50
C ASN A 55 -4.12 1.74 -20.00
N SER A 56 -4.52 1.38 -18.78
CA SER A 56 -5.78 1.80 -18.17
C SER A 56 -5.63 2.14 -16.70
N SER A 57 -6.60 2.84 -16.12
CA SER A 57 -6.69 3.05 -14.67
C SER A 57 -7.39 1.86 -14.02
N TYR A 58 -6.65 1.07 -13.26
CA TYR A 58 -7.18 -0.04 -12.47
C TYR A 58 -7.45 0.35 -11.02
N SER A 59 -7.90 1.61 -10.81
CA SER A 59 -8.28 2.10 -9.48
C SER A 59 -9.54 1.40 -8.99
N ARG A 60 -9.74 1.35 -7.67
CA ARG A 60 -10.95 0.77 -7.08
C ARG A 60 -12.22 1.35 -7.72
N TYR A 61 -12.29 2.69 -7.87
CA TYR A 61 -13.42 3.35 -8.51
C TYR A 61 -13.64 2.91 -9.95
N ALA A 62 -12.58 2.86 -10.76
CA ALA A 62 -12.67 2.44 -12.15
C ALA A 62 -13.23 1.01 -12.28
N LEU A 63 -12.84 0.11 -11.38
CA LEU A 63 -13.26 -1.28 -11.39
C LEU A 63 -14.66 -1.52 -10.81
N THR A 64 -15.18 -0.64 -9.91
CA THR A 64 -16.46 -0.87 -9.24
C THR A 64 -17.59 0.02 -9.75
N ALA A 65 -17.31 1.27 -10.12
CA ALA A 65 -18.30 2.27 -10.47
C ALA A 65 -17.95 3.10 -11.72
N GLY A 66 -16.84 2.78 -12.38
CA GLY A 66 -16.43 3.41 -13.62
C GLY A 66 -17.34 2.99 -14.78
N LYS A 67 -17.48 3.86 -15.79
CA LYS A 67 -18.32 3.59 -16.98
C LYS A 67 -17.84 2.36 -17.76
N ASP A 68 -16.52 2.11 -17.74
CA ASP A 68 -15.87 1.04 -18.49
C ASP A 68 -15.50 -0.15 -17.59
N SER A 69 -16.10 -0.26 -16.40
CA SER A 69 -15.75 -1.30 -15.41
C SER A 69 -15.88 -2.71 -15.97
N GLU A 70 -16.94 -3.02 -16.70
CA GLU A 70 -17.13 -4.35 -17.32
C GLU A 70 -16.05 -4.68 -18.35
N GLN A 71 -15.63 -3.68 -19.15
CA GLN A 71 -14.58 -3.86 -20.14
C GLN A 71 -13.23 -4.08 -19.46
N LEU A 72 -12.94 -3.31 -18.42
CA LEU A 72 -11.71 -3.46 -17.61
C LEU A 72 -11.66 -4.84 -16.94
N MET A 73 -12.79 -5.32 -16.40
CA MET A 73 -12.87 -6.65 -15.80
C MET A 73 -12.58 -7.76 -16.83
N LYS A 74 -13.13 -7.66 -18.04
CA LYS A 74 -12.84 -8.60 -19.13
C LYS A 74 -11.36 -8.57 -19.53
N GLU A 75 -10.78 -7.37 -19.63
CA GLU A 75 -9.35 -7.20 -19.92
C GLU A 75 -8.48 -7.87 -18.85
N ILE A 76 -8.80 -7.65 -17.59
CA ILE A 76 -8.08 -8.26 -16.46
C ILE A 76 -8.18 -9.78 -16.51
N HIS A 77 -9.36 -10.34 -16.73
CA HIS A 77 -9.54 -11.79 -16.86
C HIS A 77 -8.67 -12.38 -17.98
N ASN A 78 -8.59 -11.69 -19.12
CA ASN A 78 -7.75 -12.14 -20.24
C ASN A 78 -6.25 -12.10 -19.94
N ILE A 79 -5.79 -11.08 -19.17
CA ILE A 79 -4.37 -10.91 -18.82
C ILE A 79 -3.98 -11.86 -17.67
N SER A 80 -4.89 -12.11 -16.75
CA SER A 80 -4.64 -12.86 -15.51
C SER A 80 -5.00 -14.35 -15.62
N ASP A 81 -5.23 -14.86 -16.83
CA ASP A 81 -5.62 -16.24 -17.05
C ASP A 81 -4.65 -17.20 -16.35
N ASN A 82 -5.22 -18.07 -15.50
CA ASN A 82 -4.51 -19.05 -14.66
C ASN A 82 -3.59 -18.49 -13.56
N ASN A 83 -3.54 -17.18 -13.32
CA ASN A 83 -2.78 -16.61 -12.22
C ASN A 83 -3.63 -16.55 -10.94
N GLU A 84 -2.96 -16.64 -9.79
CA GLU A 84 -3.60 -16.27 -8.53
C GLU A 84 -3.78 -14.74 -8.48
N ILE A 85 -4.96 -14.29 -8.09
CA ILE A 85 -5.31 -12.87 -8.16
C ILE A 85 -5.32 -12.26 -6.76
N ILE A 86 -4.60 -11.15 -6.59
CA ILE A 86 -4.65 -10.29 -5.41
C ILE A 86 -5.31 -8.98 -5.82
N THR A 87 -6.40 -8.59 -5.14
CA THR A 87 -7.17 -7.41 -5.52
C THR A 87 -7.80 -6.72 -4.30
N PHE A 88 -8.79 -5.85 -4.53
CA PHE A 88 -9.58 -5.23 -3.47
C PHE A 88 -10.63 -6.21 -2.95
N LYS A 89 -10.84 -6.24 -1.64
CA LYS A 89 -11.84 -7.07 -0.99
C LYS A 89 -13.24 -6.95 -1.60
N CYS A 90 -13.62 -5.77 -2.08
CA CYS A 90 -14.95 -5.53 -2.63
C CYS A 90 -15.20 -6.17 -4.02
N ILE A 91 -14.15 -6.66 -4.70
CA ILE A 91 -14.23 -7.32 -6.00
C ILE A 91 -13.57 -8.70 -6.03
N GLU A 92 -13.24 -9.26 -4.86
CA GLU A 92 -12.62 -10.60 -4.78
C GLU A 92 -13.51 -11.69 -5.38
N GLN A 93 -14.82 -11.58 -5.24
CA GLN A 93 -15.80 -12.54 -5.77
C GLN A 93 -15.84 -12.55 -7.31
N GLU A 94 -15.62 -11.41 -7.94
CA GLU A 94 -15.58 -11.32 -9.42
C GLU A 94 -14.44 -12.13 -10.02
N PHE A 95 -13.37 -12.33 -9.24
CA PHE A 95 -12.20 -13.10 -9.64
C PHE A 95 -12.12 -14.48 -8.97
N ASN A 96 -13.13 -14.87 -8.20
CA ASN A 96 -13.14 -16.10 -7.43
C ASN A 96 -11.86 -16.30 -6.61
N THR A 97 -11.38 -15.24 -5.99
CA THR A 97 -10.18 -15.24 -5.14
C THR A 97 -10.53 -14.92 -3.70
N GLU A 98 -9.71 -15.42 -2.77
CA GLU A 98 -9.75 -15.05 -1.34
C GLU A 98 -8.61 -14.08 -0.97
N TYR A 99 -7.77 -13.72 -1.93
CA TYR A 99 -6.60 -12.89 -1.70
C TYR A 99 -6.89 -11.43 -1.99
N HIS A 100 -6.79 -10.60 -0.96
CA HIS A 100 -6.99 -9.16 -1.09
C HIS A 100 -5.95 -8.36 -0.30
N PHE A 101 -5.76 -7.11 -0.70
CA PHE A 101 -4.85 -6.20 0.01
C PHE A 101 -5.22 -6.10 1.50
N GLY A 102 -4.22 -6.25 2.38
CA GLY A 102 -4.39 -6.26 3.83
C GLY A 102 -4.86 -7.59 4.40
N GLY A 103 -5.11 -8.63 3.57
CA GLY A 103 -5.47 -9.98 3.99
C GLY A 103 -4.41 -11.03 3.66
N ILE A 104 -3.35 -10.65 2.94
CA ILE A 104 -2.29 -11.58 2.48
C ILE A 104 -1.03 -11.54 3.35
N GLU A 105 -1.02 -10.74 4.41
CA GLU A 105 0.14 -10.60 5.28
C GLU A 105 0.48 -11.93 5.98
N GLY A 106 1.72 -12.38 5.79
CA GLY A 106 2.20 -13.64 6.40
C GLY A 106 1.69 -14.92 5.73
N LEU A 107 1.00 -14.85 4.60
CA LEU A 107 0.58 -16.03 3.85
C LEU A 107 1.72 -16.54 2.95
N ASN A 108 2.04 -17.82 3.07
CA ASN A 108 3.02 -18.49 2.20
C ASN A 108 2.36 -19.33 1.10
N CYS A 109 1.04 -19.33 1.01
CA CYS A 109 0.28 -20.15 0.04
C CYS A 109 0.45 -19.73 -1.42
N LEU A 110 0.99 -18.55 -1.67
CA LEU A 110 1.28 -18.01 -3.01
C LEU A 110 2.73 -18.26 -3.46
N GLU A 111 3.53 -18.94 -2.65
CA GLU A 111 4.91 -19.24 -2.98
C GLU A 111 5.01 -20.10 -4.25
N GLY A 112 5.84 -19.67 -5.20
CA GLY A 112 6.06 -20.37 -6.47
C GLY A 112 4.94 -20.27 -7.49
N LYS A 113 3.86 -19.52 -7.21
CA LYS A 113 2.75 -19.32 -8.14
C LYS A 113 2.94 -18.06 -8.97
N ASP A 114 2.33 -18.03 -10.15
CA ASP A 114 2.15 -16.80 -10.90
C ASP A 114 0.99 -16.01 -10.30
N ILE A 115 1.23 -14.73 -10.04
CA ILE A 115 0.25 -13.86 -9.39
C ILE A 115 -0.02 -12.61 -10.23
N SER A 116 -1.27 -12.18 -10.24
CA SER A 116 -1.70 -10.90 -10.79
C SER A 116 -2.16 -9.98 -9.65
N VAL A 117 -1.46 -8.86 -9.48
CA VAL A 117 -1.82 -7.84 -8.48
C VAL A 117 -2.60 -6.74 -9.19
N ILE A 118 -3.89 -6.59 -8.84
CA ILE A 118 -4.81 -5.70 -9.53
C ILE A 118 -5.17 -4.51 -8.67
N GLY A 119 -4.81 -3.33 -9.15
CA GLY A 119 -5.10 -2.05 -8.54
C GLY A 119 -4.02 -1.52 -7.61
N LEU A 120 -4.24 -0.32 -7.08
CA LEU A 120 -3.36 0.36 -6.14
C LEU A 120 -4.03 0.36 -4.76
N PRO A 121 -3.45 -0.24 -3.72
CA PRO A 121 -4.07 -0.44 -2.41
C PRO A 121 -4.11 0.85 -1.58
N ASN A 122 -4.85 1.85 -2.04
CA ASN A 122 -5.00 3.10 -1.30
C ASN A 122 -5.97 2.89 -0.13
N VAL A 123 -5.51 3.16 1.08
CA VAL A 123 -6.34 3.08 2.30
C VAL A 123 -7.26 4.31 2.41
N ASP A 124 -8.24 4.25 3.32
CA ASP A 124 -9.14 5.39 3.58
C ASP A 124 -8.34 6.63 4.02
N GLU A 125 -8.71 7.79 3.52
CA GLU A 125 -8.09 9.09 3.84
C GLU A 125 -7.97 9.32 5.35
N LYS A 126 -8.94 8.83 6.13
CA LYS A 126 -8.93 8.93 7.58
C LYS A 126 -7.71 8.30 8.22
N VAL A 127 -7.17 7.21 7.63
CA VAL A 127 -5.97 6.55 8.12
C VAL A 127 -4.77 7.50 8.05
N TYR A 128 -4.58 8.17 6.93
CA TYR A 128 -3.50 9.15 6.79
C TYR A 128 -3.67 10.33 7.74
N ARG A 129 -4.92 10.80 7.94
CA ARG A 129 -5.22 11.87 8.89
C ARG A 129 -4.92 11.46 10.34
N LEU A 130 -5.16 10.20 10.71
CA LEU A 130 -4.78 9.67 12.02
C LEU A 130 -3.26 9.73 12.24
N TYR A 131 -2.47 9.36 11.23
CA TYR A 131 -1.01 9.53 11.29
C TYR A 131 -0.61 11.01 11.42
N GLY A 132 -1.26 11.89 10.65
CA GLY A 132 -1.05 13.34 10.76
C GLY A 132 -1.31 13.87 12.17
N MET A 133 -2.40 13.45 12.79
CA MET A 133 -2.72 13.84 14.18
C MET A 133 -1.64 13.37 15.17
N LEU A 134 -1.15 12.13 15.02
CA LEU A 134 -0.08 11.59 15.87
C LEU A 134 1.23 12.38 15.72
N MET A 135 1.47 12.97 14.57
CA MET A 135 2.65 13.81 14.30
C MET A 135 2.44 15.29 14.56
N GLY A 136 1.27 15.69 15.10
CA GLY A 136 0.94 17.09 15.34
C GLY A 136 0.78 17.94 14.08
N ILE A 137 0.43 17.32 12.93
CA ILE A 137 0.15 18.04 11.69
C ILE A 137 -1.25 18.63 11.77
N ASP A 138 -1.39 19.92 11.49
CA ASP A 138 -2.72 20.52 11.28
C ASP A 138 -3.25 20.06 9.91
N TYR A 139 -4.18 19.13 9.95
CA TYR A 139 -4.75 18.50 8.75
C TYR A 139 -6.00 19.21 8.21
N LYS A 140 -6.48 20.27 8.86
CA LYS A 140 -7.71 20.98 8.45
C LYS A 140 -7.62 21.55 7.04
N GLU A 141 -6.41 21.90 6.62
CA GLU A 141 -6.14 22.43 5.27
C GLU A 141 -5.67 21.36 4.29
N SER A 142 -5.47 20.12 4.74
CA SER A 142 -4.91 19.05 3.91
C SER A 142 -6.00 18.27 3.17
N ASN A 143 -6.60 18.88 2.16
CA ASN A 143 -7.45 18.15 1.22
C ASN A 143 -6.60 17.37 0.21
N LEU A 144 -7.10 16.21 -0.20
CA LEU A 144 -6.52 15.45 -1.31
C LEU A 144 -6.63 16.26 -2.61
N LYS A 145 -5.53 16.35 -3.34
CA LYS A 145 -5.47 16.96 -4.67
C LYS A 145 -4.78 16.01 -5.63
N ASN A 146 -5.23 16.00 -6.87
CA ASN A 146 -4.53 15.29 -7.93
C ASN A 146 -3.33 16.13 -8.36
N ILE A 147 -2.15 15.74 -7.92
CA ILE A 147 -0.90 16.46 -8.22
C ILE A 147 0.16 15.51 -8.74
N LYS A 148 1.09 16.07 -9.49
CA LYS A 148 2.28 15.37 -9.94
C LYS A 148 3.24 15.21 -8.75
N VAL A 149 3.64 13.98 -8.49
CA VAL A 149 4.62 13.64 -7.45
C VAL A 149 5.83 12.96 -8.09
N GLN A 150 6.96 13.09 -7.41
CA GLN A 150 8.17 12.33 -7.74
C GLN A 150 8.46 11.35 -6.60
N TYR A 151 8.58 10.06 -6.93
CA TYR A 151 8.86 9.01 -5.96
C TYR A 151 9.76 7.94 -6.58
N ASN A 152 10.86 7.62 -5.92
CA ASN A 152 11.85 6.64 -6.38
C ASN A 152 12.33 6.84 -7.83
N GLY A 153 12.49 8.12 -8.25
CA GLY A 153 12.95 8.46 -9.60
C GLY A 153 11.85 8.48 -10.67
N PHE A 154 10.61 8.16 -10.32
CA PHE A 154 9.46 8.21 -11.23
C PHE A 154 8.57 9.41 -10.95
N GLU A 155 7.97 9.95 -11.99
CA GLU A 155 6.99 11.02 -11.92
C GLU A 155 5.62 10.50 -12.35
N PHE A 156 4.59 10.75 -11.52
CA PHE A 156 3.21 10.34 -11.81
C PHE A 156 2.20 11.24 -11.12
N TYR A 157 0.95 11.20 -11.57
CA TYR A 157 -0.15 11.91 -10.93
C TYR A 157 -0.87 11.00 -9.94
N ILE A 158 -1.15 11.50 -8.75
CA ILE A 158 -1.90 10.79 -7.72
C ILE A 158 -2.70 11.76 -6.87
N ASN A 159 -3.83 11.30 -6.34
CA ASN A 159 -4.57 12.02 -5.32
C ASN A 159 -3.82 11.91 -4.00
N THR A 160 -3.23 13.01 -3.55
CA THR A 160 -2.38 13.05 -2.36
C THR A 160 -2.52 14.37 -1.62
N PHE A 161 -1.90 14.46 -0.46
CA PHE A 161 -1.89 15.64 0.39
C PHE A 161 -0.82 16.64 -0.05
N MET A 162 -1.07 17.92 0.24
CA MET A 162 -0.06 18.97 0.04
C MET A 162 1.02 18.97 1.12
N ASP A 163 0.70 18.50 2.34
CA ASP A 163 1.72 18.30 3.38
C ASP A 163 2.63 17.13 3.02
N HIS A 164 3.92 17.42 2.90
CA HIS A 164 4.94 16.44 2.48
C HIS A 164 5.03 15.24 3.41
N ARG A 165 4.79 15.41 4.73
CA ARG A 165 4.84 14.31 5.69
C ARG A 165 3.68 13.34 5.49
N LEU A 166 2.47 13.88 5.28
CA LEU A 166 1.29 13.06 4.93
C LEU A 166 1.47 12.35 3.59
N GLN A 167 2.04 13.04 2.61
CA GLN A 167 2.38 12.45 1.32
C GLN A 167 3.39 11.30 1.48
N THR A 168 4.44 11.50 2.28
CA THR A 168 5.44 10.46 2.57
C THR A 168 4.82 9.25 3.24
N ILE A 169 3.90 9.45 4.19
CA ILE A 169 3.18 8.34 4.84
C ILE A 169 2.30 7.60 3.82
N GLN A 170 1.60 8.33 2.97
CA GLN A 170 0.77 7.72 1.92
C GLN A 170 1.63 6.84 1.01
N MET A 171 2.74 7.37 0.50
CA MET A 171 3.65 6.61 -0.36
C MET A 171 4.22 5.38 0.35
N TRP A 172 4.60 5.51 1.61
CA TRP A 172 5.08 4.40 2.40
C TRP A 172 4.03 3.30 2.59
N ILE A 173 2.79 3.64 2.93
CA ILE A 173 1.71 2.66 3.10
C ILE A 173 1.42 1.95 1.77
N LEU A 174 1.31 2.72 0.67
CA LEU A 174 1.07 2.17 -0.66
C LEU A 174 2.18 1.20 -1.10
N SER A 175 3.44 1.63 -0.98
CA SER A 175 4.58 0.78 -1.35
C SER A 175 4.67 -0.45 -0.46
N SER A 176 4.43 -0.32 0.84
CA SER A 176 4.45 -1.46 1.78
C SER A 176 3.40 -2.51 1.41
N LEU A 177 2.17 -2.11 1.10
CA LEU A 177 1.10 -3.03 0.71
C LEU A 177 1.38 -3.70 -0.65
N LEU A 178 1.95 -2.95 -1.61
CA LEU A 178 2.35 -3.52 -2.90
C LEU A 178 3.53 -4.48 -2.75
N GLU A 179 4.54 -4.14 -1.97
CA GLU A 179 5.69 -5.01 -1.70
C GLU A 179 5.25 -6.31 -1.01
N GLN A 180 4.30 -6.24 -0.10
CA GLN A 180 3.72 -7.43 0.53
C GLN A 180 2.96 -8.28 -0.48
N ALA A 181 2.16 -7.67 -1.36
CA ALA A 181 1.42 -8.38 -2.40
C ALA A 181 2.37 -9.09 -3.40
N VAL A 182 3.39 -8.39 -3.89
CA VAL A 182 4.38 -8.94 -4.83
C VAL A 182 5.35 -9.89 -4.12
N GLY A 183 5.72 -9.57 -2.87
CA GLY A 183 6.69 -10.31 -2.07
C GLY A 183 6.16 -11.63 -1.47
N SER A 184 4.85 -11.90 -1.54
CA SER A 184 4.28 -13.20 -1.18
C SER A 184 4.83 -14.34 -2.06
N ARG A 185 5.47 -14.01 -3.16
CA ARG A 185 6.22 -14.91 -4.04
C ARG A 185 7.68 -15.04 -3.56
N LYS A 186 7.91 -15.57 -2.37
CA LYS A 186 9.28 -15.87 -1.92
C LYS A 186 9.78 -17.12 -2.63
N HIS A 187 10.82 -16.97 -3.44
CA HIS A 187 11.68 -18.08 -3.80
C HIS A 187 12.80 -18.18 -2.76
N VAL A 188 12.88 -19.31 -2.09
CA VAL A 188 14.03 -19.72 -1.31
C VAL A 188 15.20 -20.04 -2.25
#